data_db0c00803105292fdda71049af3ba3ac
#
_entry.id   db0c00803105292fdda71049af3ba3ac
#
_cell.length_a   1.000
_cell.length_b   1.000
_cell.length_c   1.000
_cell.angle_alpha   90.00
_cell.angle_beta   90.00
_cell.angle_gamma   90.00
#
_symmetry.space_group_name_H-M   'P 1'
#
loop_
_entity.id
_entity.type
_entity.pdbx_description
1 polymer ?
#
loop_
_entity_poly.entity_id
_entity_poly.type
_entity_poly.pdbx_seq_one_letter_code
_entity_poly.pdbx_strand_id
1 'polypeptide(L)'
;MALLMPKYFQRENSNLRANWYRIKTSFTGIKRLVTLPQEDKDACVNAYKFLQRMQGGEETSTEDETKAIAAYYKVLNNMLSVFDLEKLYIPPQLDEKQGLYGNQLLCEQAMLKEMALQAPEKSHLLDMGCGRGRIAHYIASMTGGQVSGYN
;
A
#
# COMPACT_ATOMS: atom_id res chain seq x y z
N MET A 1 27.18 6.62 0.76
CA MET A 1 26.41 6.41 2.00
C MET A 1 25.45 5.27 1.73
N ALA A 2 25.76 4.05 2.19
CA ALA A 2 24.87 2.92 2.01
C ALA A 2 23.61 3.19 2.84
N LEU A 3 22.49 3.40 2.17
CA LEU A 3 21.18 3.47 2.81
C LEU A 3 20.98 2.15 3.56
N LEU A 4 21.10 2.19 4.89
CA LEU A 4 20.71 1.08 5.75
C LEU A 4 19.19 0.90 5.55
N MET A 5 18.82 0.05 4.60
CA MET A 5 17.45 -0.40 4.49
C MET A 5 17.07 -1.02 5.84
N PRO A 6 15.97 -0.59 6.48
CA PRO A 6 15.47 -1.25 7.66
C PRO A 6 15.39 -2.75 7.41
N LYS A 7 15.76 -3.59 8.38
CA LYS A 7 15.72 -5.08 8.28
C LYS A 7 14.40 -5.61 7.71
N TYR A 8 13.32 -4.87 7.88
CA TYR A 8 12.02 -5.18 7.35
C TYR A 8 11.93 -5.16 5.81
N PHE A 9 12.74 -4.34 5.14
CA PHE A 9 12.82 -4.27 3.68
C PHE A 9 13.94 -5.13 3.10
N GLN A 10 14.86 -5.61 3.95
CA GLN A 10 15.77 -6.65 3.55
C GLN A 10 14.93 -7.92 3.41
N ARG A 11 14.75 -8.38 2.17
CA ARG A 11 14.19 -9.70 1.92
C ARG A 11 15.00 -10.69 2.76
N GLU A 12 14.43 -11.15 3.87
CA GLU A 12 14.93 -12.33 4.55
C GLU A 12 14.67 -13.53 3.62
N ASN A 13 15.56 -13.72 2.67
CA ASN A 13 15.49 -14.78 1.66
C ASN A 13 15.62 -16.20 2.24
N SER A 14 15.79 -16.33 3.54
CA SER A 14 16.11 -17.61 4.18
C SER A 14 15.01 -18.20 5.05
N ASN A 15 13.90 -17.51 5.28
CA ASN A 15 12.86 -18.03 6.13
C ASN A 15 11.82 -18.84 5.34
N LEU A 16 11.96 -20.16 5.35
CA LEU A 16 11.02 -21.12 4.73
C LEU A 16 9.56 -20.85 5.10
N ARG A 17 9.32 -20.41 6.35
CA ARG A 17 7.97 -20.09 6.84
C ARG A 17 7.38 -18.86 6.15
N ALA A 18 8.20 -17.81 5.94
CA ALA A 18 7.77 -16.61 5.23
C ALA A 18 7.50 -16.91 3.75
N ASN A 19 8.36 -17.72 3.11
CA ASN A 19 8.16 -18.13 1.72
C ASN A 19 6.90 -19.00 1.56
N TRP A 20 6.63 -19.90 2.50
CA TRP A 20 5.41 -20.70 2.51
C TRP A 20 4.16 -19.83 2.68
N TYR A 21 4.21 -18.84 3.55
CA TYR A 21 3.12 -17.88 3.73
C TYR A 21 2.84 -17.10 2.43
N ARG A 22 3.87 -16.60 1.75
CA ARG A 22 3.76 -15.91 0.46
C ARG A 22 3.11 -16.79 -0.61
N ILE A 23 3.58 -18.02 -0.75
CA ILE A 23 3.01 -19.01 -1.70
C ILE A 23 1.52 -19.20 -1.39
N LYS A 24 1.17 -19.44 -0.13
CA LYS A 24 -0.22 -19.64 0.28
C LYS A 24 -1.08 -18.41 -0.01
N THR A 25 -0.57 -17.22 0.27
CA THR A 25 -1.28 -15.94 0.02
C THR A 25 -1.48 -15.72 -1.46
N SER A 26 -0.45 -15.96 -2.29
CA SER A 26 -0.53 -15.86 -3.74
C SER A 26 -1.55 -16.84 -4.33
N PHE A 27 -1.54 -18.09 -3.91
CA PHE A 27 -2.54 -19.08 -4.32
C PHE A 27 -3.96 -18.67 -3.94
N THR A 28 -4.14 -18.14 -2.73
CA THR A 28 -5.43 -17.65 -2.26
C THR A 28 -5.89 -16.45 -3.10
N GLY A 29 -5.00 -15.53 -3.42
CA GLY A 29 -5.26 -14.39 -4.30
C GLY A 29 -5.68 -14.83 -5.69
N ILE A 30 -4.94 -15.75 -6.32
CA ILE A 30 -5.27 -16.32 -7.63
C ILE A 30 -6.65 -16.98 -7.59
N LYS A 31 -6.89 -17.84 -6.60
CA LYS A 31 -8.19 -18.51 -6.46
C LYS A 31 -9.32 -17.49 -6.38
N ARG A 32 -9.19 -16.46 -5.56
CA ARG A 32 -10.21 -15.41 -5.42
C ARG A 32 -10.42 -14.63 -6.71
N LEU A 33 -9.35 -14.29 -7.46
CA LEU A 33 -9.46 -13.60 -8.75
C LEU A 33 -10.18 -14.45 -9.80
N VAL A 34 -9.86 -15.74 -9.88
CA VAL A 34 -10.48 -16.67 -10.85
C VAL A 34 -11.95 -16.88 -10.52
N THR A 35 -12.29 -17.03 -9.22
CA THR A 35 -13.66 -17.26 -8.77
C THR A 35 -14.48 -15.99 -8.60
N LEU A 36 -13.90 -14.82 -8.86
CA LEU A 36 -14.62 -13.55 -8.75
C LEU A 36 -15.79 -13.52 -9.76
N PRO A 37 -17.00 -13.11 -9.32
CA PRO A 37 -18.13 -12.94 -10.23
C PRO A 37 -17.79 -12.02 -11.40
N GLN A 38 -18.34 -12.28 -12.58
CA GLN A 38 -18.06 -11.44 -13.75
C GLN A 38 -18.52 -10.00 -13.53
N GLU A 39 -19.63 -9.82 -12.83
CA GLU A 39 -20.14 -8.50 -12.46
C GLU A 39 -19.14 -7.68 -11.63
N ASP A 40 -18.39 -8.30 -10.70
CA ASP A 40 -17.36 -7.63 -9.93
C ASP A 40 -16.16 -7.22 -10.79
N LYS A 41 -15.81 -8.04 -11.77
CA LYS A 41 -14.75 -7.72 -12.74
C LYS A 41 -15.16 -6.54 -13.62
N ASP A 42 -16.39 -6.54 -14.11
CA ASP A 42 -16.93 -5.49 -14.96
C ASP A 42 -17.07 -4.17 -14.14
N ALA A 43 -17.53 -4.26 -12.89
CA ALA A 43 -17.60 -3.13 -11.98
C ALA A 43 -16.21 -2.50 -11.73
N CYS A 44 -15.17 -3.32 -11.58
CA CYS A 44 -13.81 -2.83 -11.43
C CYS A 44 -13.30 -2.11 -12.70
N VAL A 45 -13.55 -2.67 -13.87
CA VAL A 45 -13.17 -2.03 -15.14
C VAL A 45 -13.89 -0.69 -15.32
N ASN A 46 -15.18 -0.63 -15.02
CA ASN A 46 -15.96 0.58 -15.09
C ASN A 46 -15.51 1.62 -14.05
N ALA A 47 -15.19 1.17 -12.85
CA ALA A 47 -14.63 2.02 -11.81
C ALA A 47 -13.28 2.62 -12.23
N TYR A 48 -12.40 1.83 -12.84
CA TYR A 48 -11.13 2.33 -13.35
C TYR A 48 -11.32 3.42 -14.41
N LYS A 49 -12.22 3.20 -15.38
CA LYS A 49 -12.56 4.20 -16.41
C LYS A 49 -13.15 5.46 -15.80
N PHE A 50 -14.00 5.30 -14.78
CA PHE A 50 -14.59 6.41 -14.04
C PHE A 50 -13.52 7.25 -13.34
N LEU A 51 -12.59 6.60 -12.60
CA LEU A 51 -11.48 7.27 -11.92
C LEU A 51 -10.54 8.01 -12.91
N GLN A 52 -10.32 7.45 -14.11
CA GLN A 52 -9.55 8.14 -15.14
C GLN A 52 -10.24 9.43 -15.63
N ARG A 53 -11.58 9.43 -15.78
CA ARG A 53 -12.34 10.63 -16.18
C ARG A 53 -12.28 11.72 -15.11
N MET A 54 -12.41 11.33 -13.84
CA MET A 54 -12.23 12.26 -12.71
C MET A 54 -10.86 12.92 -12.73
N GLN A 55 -9.79 12.18 -12.97
CA GLN A 55 -8.45 12.74 -13.12
C GLN A 55 -8.35 13.71 -14.29
N GLY A 56 -9.19 13.55 -15.30
CA GLY A 56 -9.37 14.51 -16.41
C GLY A 56 -10.19 15.75 -16.09
N GLY A 57 -10.67 15.90 -14.85
CA GLY A 57 -11.43 17.07 -14.38
C GLY A 57 -12.96 16.96 -14.56
N GLU A 58 -13.49 15.77 -14.83
CA GLU A 58 -14.95 15.55 -14.87
C GLU A 58 -15.52 15.64 -13.45
N GLU A 59 -16.53 16.50 -13.25
CA GLU A 59 -17.25 16.62 -11.99
C GLU A 59 -18.13 15.38 -11.76
N THR A 60 -18.06 14.84 -10.56
CA THR A 60 -18.76 13.62 -10.16
C THR A 60 -19.39 13.77 -8.78
N SER A 61 -20.36 12.92 -8.47
CA SER A 61 -20.92 12.90 -7.12
C SER A 61 -20.03 12.10 -6.16
N THR A 62 -19.96 12.53 -4.90
CA THR A 62 -19.22 11.81 -3.85
C THR A 62 -19.69 10.36 -3.68
N GLU A 63 -20.97 10.10 -3.93
CA GLU A 63 -21.53 8.75 -3.84
C GLU A 63 -21.00 7.84 -4.95
N ASP A 64 -20.94 8.33 -6.20
CA ASP A 64 -20.41 7.58 -7.33
C ASP A 64 -18.91 7.33 -7.19
N GLU A 65 -18.17 8.31 -6.67
CA GLU A 65 -16.76 8.18 -6.34
C GLU A 65 -16.54 7.08 -5.31
N THR A 66 -17.29 7.09 -4.23
CA THR A 66 -17.19 6.07 -3.17
C THR A 66 -17.46 4.67 -3.70
N LYS A 67 -18.51 4.51 -4.53
CA LYS A 67 -18.84 3.22 -5.16
C LYS A 67 -17.74 2.76 -6.10
N ALA A 68 -17.20 3.66 -6.93
CA ALA A 68 -16.13 3.34 -7.86
C ALA A 68 -14.86 2.93 -7.11
N ILE A 69 -14.47 3.65 -6.08
CA ILE A 69 -13.31 3.33 -5.24
C ILE A 69 -13.48 1.95 -4.58
N ALA A 70 -14.64 1.67 -4.00
CA ALA A 70 -14.92 0.38 -3.37
C ALA A 70 -14.83 -0.79 -4.37
N ALA A 71 -15.43 -0.64 -5.56
CA ALA A 71 -15.39 -1.65 -6.62
C ALA A 71 -13.96 -1.90 -7.12
N TYR A 72 -13.16 -0.83 -7.28
CA TYR A 72 -11.77 -0.92 -7.68
C TYR A 72 -10.92 -1.68 -6.65
N TYR A 73 -11.02 -1.30 -5.38
CA TYR A 73 -10.24 -1.94 -4.31
C TYR A 73 -10.64 -3.38 -4.05
N LYS A 74 -11.89 -3.78 -4.29
CA LYS A 74 -12.35 -5.16 -4.17
C LYS A 74 -11.53 -6.13 -5.03
N VAL A 75 -11.16 -5.72 -6.24
CA VAL A 75 -10.35 -6.52 -7.16
C VAL A 75 -8.86 -6.30 -6.92
N LEU A 76 -8.44 -5.04 -6.76
CA LEU A 76 -7.04 -4.67 -6.56
C LEU A 76 -6.42 -5.38 -5.37
N ASN A 77 -7.13 -5.50 -4.25
CA ASN A 77 -6.65 -6.20 -3.07
C ASN A 77 -6.30 -7.67 -3.34
N ASN A 78 -7.08 -8.35 -4.19
CA ASN A 78 -6.77 -9.73 -4.58
C ASN A 78 -5.55 -9.79 -5.53
N MET A 79 -5.43 -8.86 -6.46
CA MET A 79 -4.27 -8.76 -7.35
C MET A 79 -2.96 -8.49 -6.57
N LEU A 80 -3.00 -7.57 -5.62
CA LEU A 80 -1.84 -7.25 -4.79
C LEU A 80 -1.36 -8.45 -3.96
N SER A 81 -2.29 -9.29 -3.51
CA SER A 81 -1.96 -10.52 -2.78
C SER A 81 -1.23 -11.55 -3.64
N VAL A 82 -1.54 -11.63 -4.95
CA VAL A 82 -0.88 -12.57 -5.89
C VAL A 82 0.60 -12.22 -6.08
N PHE A 83 0.93 -10.94 -6.12
CA PHE A 83 2.29 -10.48 -6.42
C PHE A 83 3.14 -10.16 -5.19
N ASP A 84 2.68 -10.49 -3.98
CA ASP A 84 3.31 -10.07 -2.73
C ASP A 84 3.44 -8.53 -2.63
N LEU A 85 2.53 -7.82 -3.27
CA LEU A 85 2.48 -6.36 -3.32
C LEU A 85 1.58 -5.77 -2.22
N GLU A 86 1.37 -6.53 -1.14
CA GLU A 86 0.43 -6.19 -0.08
C GLU A 86 0.68 -4.82 0.55
N LYS A 87 1.91 -4.34 0.49
CA LYS A 87 2.35 -3.07 1.06
C LYS A 87 2.71 -2.04 0.00
N LEU A 88 2.13 -2.17 -1.19
CA LEU A 88 2.35 -1.23 -2.27
C LEU A 88 1.39 -0.04 -2.16
N TYR A 89 1.92 1.15 -2.28
CA TYR A 89 1.22 2.37 -2.68
C TYR A 89 2.05 3.07 -3.75
N ILE A 90 1.43 3.94 -4.52
CA ILE A 90 2.13 4.69 -5.57
C ILE A 90 2.64 5.99 -4.93
N PRO A 91 3.94 6.13 -4.67
CA PRO A 91 4.52 7.33 -4.09
C PRO A 91 4.67 8.42 -5.16
N PRO A 92 4.86 9.68 -4.76
CA PRO A 92 5.41 10.69 -5.64
C PRO A 92 6.76 10.23 -6.21
N GLN A 93 7.06 10.60 -7.45
CA GLN A 93 8.36 10.32 -8.06
C GLN A 93 9.38 11.36 -7.57
N LEU A 94 10.08 11.04 -6.49
CA LEU A 94 11.05 11.92 -5.85
C LEU A 94 12.44 11.82 -6.51
N ASP A 95 12.77 10.66 -7.08
CA ASP A 95 13.99 10.43 -7.84
C ASP A 95 13.69 9.50 -9.03
N GLU A 96 13.91 10.01 -10.25
CA GLU A 96 13.68 9.27 -11.49
C GLU A 96 14.54 8.02 -11.65
N LYS A 97 15.71 8.00 -10.98
CA LYS A 97 16.64 6.86 -11.00
C LYS A 97 16.22 5.73 -10.07
N GLN A 98 15.29 6.03 -9.16
CA GLN A 98 14.74 5.06 -8.23
C GLN A 98 13.48 4.43 -8.82
N GLY A 99 13.35 3.12 -8.73
CA GLY A 99 12.10 2.45 -9.05
C GLY A 99 11.01 2.75 -8.01
N LEU A 100 9.86 2.12 -8.19
CA LEU A 100 8.70 2.30 -7.32
C LEU A 100 9.04 2.15 -5.82
N TYR A 101 9.73 1.09 -5.45
CA TYR A 101 10.12 0.83 -4.04
C TYR A 101 11.13 1.84 -3.49
N GLY A 102 12.06 2.30 -4.32
CA GLY A 102 13.01 3.35 -3.93
C GLY A 102 12.29 4.66 -3.63
N ASN A 103 11.35 5.06 -4.48
CA ASN A 103 10.54 6.26 -4.25
C ASN A 103 9.60 6.12 -3.05
N GLN A 104 9.05 4.93 -2.79
CA GLN A 104 8.30 4.67 -1.54
C GLN A 104 9.17 4.95 -0.31
N LEU A 105 10.40 4.41 -0.30
CA LEU A 105 11.32 4.61 0.83
C LEU A 105 11.71 6.07 0.99
N LEU A 106 12.01 6.78 -0.09
CA LEU A 106 12.31 8.21 -0.05
C LEU A 106 11.14 9.03 0.51
N CYS A 107 9.92 8.69 0.09
CA CYS A 107 8.71 9.33 0.59
C CYS A 107 8.51 9.08 2.10
N GLU A 108 8.68 7.84 2.55
CA GLU A 108 8.58 7.46 3.96
C GLU A 108 9.64 8.17 4.83
N GLN A 109 10.87 8.29 4.32
CA GLN A 109 11.93 9.04 4.98
C GLN A 109 11.62 10.54 5.07
N ALA A 110 11.09 11.12 3.99
CA ALA A 110 10.69 12.52 3.96
C ALA A 110 9.57 12.79 4.98
N MET A 111 8.53 11.95 5.01
CA MET A 111 7.45 12.07 6.00
C MET A 111 7.99 12.03 7.43
N LEU A 112 8.84 11.04 7.74
CA LEU A 112 9.40 10.90 9.08
C LEU A 112 10.24 12.14 9.49
N LYS A 113 10.98 12.70 8.54
CA LYS A 113 11.77 13.92 8.75
C LYS A 113 10.86 15.13 9.02
N GLU A 114 9.81 15.30 8.23
CA GLU A 114 8.87 16.42 8.38
C GLU A 114 8.05 16.36 9.68
N MET A 115 7.81 15.15 10.22
CA MET A 115 7.16 15.00 11.53
C MET A 115 7.96 15.62 12.67
N ALA A 116 9.28 15.77 12.54
CA ALA A 116 10.17 16.44 13.51
C ALA A 116 9.94 16.00 14.97
N LEU A 117 9.74 14.71 15.21
CA LEU A 117 9.40 14.15 16.52
C LEU A 117 10.51 14.42 17.55
N GLN A 118 10.16 15.02 18.69
CA GLN A 118 11.11 15.36 19.75
C GLN A 118 11.54 14.14 20.58
N ALA A 119 10.62 13.21 20.81
CA ALA A 119 10.85 11.94 21.50
C ALA A 119 10.15 10.82 20.71
N PRO A 120 10.78 10.35 19.62
CA PRO A 120 10.13 9.41 18.70
C PRO A 120 9.64 8.13 19.37
N GLU A 121 10.42 7.59 20.31
CA GLU A 121 10.13 6.35 21.03
C GLU A 121 8.96 6.46 22.02
N LYS A 122 8.58 7.68 22.38
CA LYS A 122 7.43 7.99 23.25
C LYS A 122 6.22 8.49 22.48
N SER A 123 6.37 8.63 21.17
CA SER A 123 5.31 9.19 20.33
C SER A 123 4.20 8.16 20.11
N HIS A 124 2.97 8.65 20.07
CA HIS A 124 1.81 7.89 19.63
C HIS A 124 1.21 8.62 18.41
N LEU A 125 1.28 7.99 17.25
CA LEU A 125 0.89 8.56 15.99
C LEU A 125 -0.38 7.87 15.47
N LEU A 126 -1.20 8.63 14.74
CA LEU A 126 -2.37 8.12 14.05
C LEU A 126 -2.14 8.20 12.53
N ASP A 127 -2.16 7.05 11.87
CA ASP A 127 -2.11 6.94 10.41
C ASP A 127 -3.56 6.85 9.88
N MET A 128 -4.06 7.96 9.35
CA MET A 128 -5.41 8.03 8.78
C MET A 128 -5.38 7.66 7.30
N GLY A 129 -6.19 6.67 6.91
CA GLY A 129 -6.11 6.07 5.59
C GLY A 129 -4.94 5.10 5.46
N CYS A 130 -4.59 4.41 6.54
CA CYS A 130 -3.41 3.57 6.64
C CYS A 130 -3.35 2.42 5.61
N GLY A 131 -4.45 2.12 4.93
CA GLY A 131 -4.55 1.01 4.00
C GLY A 131 -4.09 -0.30 4.65
N ARG A 132 -3.03 -0.91 4.14
CA ARG A 132 -2.44 -2.15 4.70
C ARG A 132 -1.32 -1.89 5.71
N GLY A 133 -1.20 -0.66 6.19
CA GLY A 133 -0.32 -0.28 7.28
C GLY A 133 1.16 -0.20 6.94
N ARG A 134 1.54 -0.01 5.67
CA ARG A 134 2.94 0.09 5.29
C ARG A 134 3.64 1.27 5.95
N ILE A 135 3.05 2.47 5.87
CA ILE A 135 3.62 3.70 6.43
C ILE A 135 3.64 3.61 7.95
N ALA A 136 2.52 3.19 8.56
CA ALA A 136 2.44 2.97 10.01
C ALA A 136 3.54 2.03 10.52
N HIS A 137 3.75 0.92 9.81
CA HIS A 137 4.80 -0.04 10.19
C HIS A 137 6.21 0.51 10.01
N TYR A 138 6.45 1.24 8.92
CA TYR A 138 7.73 1.91 8.69
C TYR A 138 8.06 2.88 9.82
N ILE A 139 7.11 3.78 10.14
CA ILE A 139 7.30 4.79 11.19
C ILE A 139 7.54 4.12 12.54
N ALA A 140 6.71 3.14 12.93
CA ALA A 140 6.90 2.40 14.18
C ALA A 140 8.28 1.72 14.26
N SER A 141 8.74 1.13 13.15
CA SER A 141 10.05 0.46 13.07
C SER A 141 11.22 1.43 13.20
N MET A 142 11.08 2.64 12.67
CA MET A 142 12.14 3.65 12.68
C MET A 142 12.19 4.46 13.98
N THR A 143 11.06 4.64 14.63
CA THR A 143 10.94 5.49 15.83
C THR A 143 10.93 4.71 17.13
N GLY A 144 10.50 3.45 17.12
CA GLY A 144 10.16 2.69 18.32
C GLY A 144 8.87 3.16 19.01
N GLY A 145 8.19 4.16 18.46
CA GLY A 145 6.93 4.69 18.96
C GLY A 145 5.73 3.83 18.60
N GLN A 146 4.58 4.18 19.13
CA GLN A 146 3.31 3.53 18.81
C GLN A 146 2.66 4.20 17.61
N VAL A 147 2.14 3.38 16.68
CA VAL A 147 1.35 3.89 15.55
C VAL A 147 0.03 3.13 15.49
N SER A 148 -1.07 3.88 15.50
CA SER A 148 -2.42 3.35 15.28
C SER A 148 -2.85 3.68 13.86
N GLY A 149 -3.34 2.67 13.12
CA GLY A 149 -3.88 2.86 11.79
C GLY A 149 -5.41 2.91 11.82
N TYR A 150 -6.00 3.83 11.06
CA TYR A 150 -7.43 3.91 10.81
C TYR A 150 -7.69 3.94 9.31
N ASN A 151 -8.70 3.15 8.85
CA ASN A 151 -9.01 3.00 7.43
C ASN A 151 -10.51 3.11 7.16
#